data_eb95d784f2806852d8069d00cfd502dc
#
_entry.id   eb95d784f2806852d8069d00cfd502dc
#
_cell.length_a   1.000
_cell.length_b   1.000
_cell.length_c   1.000
_cell.angle_alpha   90.00
_cell.angle_beta   90.00
_cell.angle_gamma   90.00
#
_symmetry.space_group_name_H-M   'P 1'
#
loop_
_entity.id
_entity.type
_entity.pdbx_description
1 polymer ?
#
loop_
_entity_poly.entity_id
_entity_poly.type
_entity_poly.pdbx_seq_one_letter_code
_entity_poly.pdbx_strand_id
1 'polypeptide(L)' 'MKPLTAGIHFYTAMLDHTPIVVFIADELIGSGKIEEITENSVKVGKRRYLRDTCTFKYAG' A
#
# COMPACT_ATOMS: atom_id res chain seq x y z
N MET A 1 8.74 -1.50 10.24
CA MET A 1 8.11 -1.56 8.90
C MET A 1 8.78 -0.62 7.93
N LYS A 2 9.06 -1.08 6.73
CA LYS A 2 9.66 -0.23 5.71
C LYS A 2 8.56 0.46 4.91
N PRO A 3 8.69 1.76 4.63
CA PRO A 3 7.71 2.46 3.81
C PRO A 3 7.87 2.11 2.32
N LEU A 4 6.75 2.11 1.61
CA LEU A 4 6.74 1.99 0.15
C LEU A 4 6.65 3.40 -0.40
N THR A 5 7.72 3.90 -0.99
CA THR A 5 7.81 5.28 -1.45
C THR A 5 7.89 5.44 -2.96
N ALA A 6 8.27 4.40 -3.67
CA ALA A 6 8.38 4.44 -5.12
C ALA A 6 7.41 3.44 -5.75
N GLY A 7 7.03 3.71 -7.01
CA GLY A 7 6.12 2.82 -7.73
C GLY A 7 6.60 1.38 -7.77
N ILE A 8 7.91 1.19 -7.93
CA ILE A 8 8.47 -0.16 -7.98
C ILE A 8 8.26 -0.93 -6.67
N HIS A 9 8.22 -0.24 -5.54
CA HIS A 9 7.95 -0.89 -4.25
C HIS A 9 6.56 -1.51 -4.24
N PHE A 10 5.58 -0.80 -4.79
CA PHE A 10 4.20 -1.30 -4.86
C PHE A 10 4.10 -2.52 -5.78
N TYR A 11 4.74 -2.46 -6.95
CA TYR A 11 4.72 -3.59 -7.86
C TYR A 11 5.41 -4.81 -7.28
N THR A 12 6.54 -4.61 -6.61
CA THR A 12 7.26 -5.71 -5.97
C THR A 12 6.39 -6.37 -4.90
N ALA A 13 5.76 -5.56 -4.05
CA ALA A 13 4.89 -6.09 -3.01
C ALA A 13 3.70 -6.85 -3.61
N MET A 14 3.15 -6.35 -4.72
CA MET A 14 2.05 -7.01 -5.40
C MET A 14 2.47 -8.37 -5.97
N LEU A 15 3.60 -8.41 -6.66
CA LEU A 15 4.10 -9.64 -7.27
C LEU A 15 4.47 -10.69 -6.22
N ASP A 16 5.03 -10.25 -5.12
CA ASP A 16 5.45 -11.14 -4.04
C ASP A 16 4.30 -11.54 -3.11
N HIS A 17 3.12 -10.95 -3.31
CA HIS A 17 1.97 -11.14 -2.42
C HIS A 17 2.30 -10.77 -0.98
N THR A 18 3.17 -9.78 -0.80
CA THR A 18 3.57 -9.31 0.52
C THR A 18 2.47 -8.41 1.08
N PRO A 19 1.94 -8.70 2.27
CA PRO A 19 0.92 -7.83 2.86
C PRO A 19 1.51 -6.48 3.23
N ILE A 20 0.68 -5.44 3.08
CA ILE A 20 1.06 -4.08 3.46
C ILE A 20 0.03 -3.49 4.40
N VAL A 21 0.42 -2.41 5.08
CA VAL A 21 -0.47 -1.64 5.94
C VAL A 21 -0.57 -0.23 5.40
N VAL A 22 -1.73 0.38 5.59
CA VAL A 22 -2.04 1.72 5.07
C VAL A 22 -2.34 2.65 6.24
N PHE A 23 -1.73 3.83 6.22
CA PHE A 23 -1.87 4.83 7.27
C PHE A 23 -2.28 6.18 6.68
N ILE A 24 -3.05 6.95 7.46
CA ILE A 24 -3.24 8.37 7.25
C ILE A 24 -2.84 9.04 8.56
N ALA A 25 -1.88 9.98 8.51
CA ALA A 25 -1.42 10.71 9.69
C ALA A 25 -1.11 9.79 10.87
N ASP A 26 -0.36 8.74 10.60
CA ASP A 26 0.06 7.72 11.57
C ASP A 26 -1.07 6.84 12.13
N GLU A 27 -2.28 7.01 11.63
CA GLU A 27 -3.40 6.15 12.00
C GLU A 27 -3.53 5.01 11.00
N LEU A 28 -3.57 3.78 11.50
CA LEU A 28 -3.76 2.61 10.66
C LEU A 28 -5.20 2.57 10.16
N ILE A 29 -5.38 2.60 8.84
CA ILE A 29 -6.72 2.61 8.24
C ILE A 29 -7.02 1.39 7.40
N GLY A 30 -6.02 0.58 7.09
CA GLY A 30 -6.24 -0.63 6.31
C GLY A 30 -5.01 -1.49 6.20
N SER A 31 -5.23 -2.72 5.75
CA SER A 31 -4.13 -3.66 5.53
C SER A 31 -4.59 -4.74 4.57
N GLY A 32 -3.63 -5.43 3.97
CA GLY A 32 -3.91 -6.53 3.06
C GLY A 32 -2.89 -6.60 1.95
N LYS A 33 -3.20 -7.38 0.93
CA LYS A 33 -2.34 -7.53 -0.24
C LYS A 33 -2.77 -6.54 -1.32
N ILE A 34 -1.81 -6.08 -2.10
CA ILE A 34 -2.08 -5.16 -3.20
C ILE A 34 -2.75 -5.93 -4.33
N GLU A 35 -3.93 -5.45 -4.75
CA GLU A 35 -4.69 -6.04 -5.83
C GLU A 35 -4.50 -5.30 -7.15
N GLU A 36 -4.32 -3.99 -7.08
CA GLU A 36 -4.20 -3.16 -8.26
C GLU A 36 -3.43 -1.88 -7.93
N ILE A 37 -2.66 -1.40 -8.88
CA ILE A 37 -1.87 -0.18 -8.73
C ILE A 37 -2.19 0.74 -9.90
N THR A 38 -2.52 1.99 -9.61
CA THR A 38 -2.66 3.02 -10.62
C THR A 38 -1.67 4.14 -10.32
N GLU A 39 -1.65 5.14 -11.20
CA GLU A 39 -0.79 6.30 -11.02
C GLU A 39 -1.08 7.05 -9.73
N ASN A 40 -2.35 7.09 -9.33
CA ASN A 40 -2.81 7.91 -8.21
C ASN A 40 -3.27 7.10 -7.00
N SER A 41 -3.47 5.79 -7.15
CA SER A 41 -4.05 4.99 -6.09
C SER A 41 -3.50 3.57 -6.06
N VAL A 42 -3.73 2.91 -4.93
CA VAL A 42 -3.37 1.49 -4.77
C VAL A 42 -4.58 0.80 -4.15
N LYS A 43 -5.01 -0.29 -4.77
CA LYS A 43 -6.10 -1.09 -4.22
C LYS A 43 -5.50 -2.16 -3.29
N VAL A 44 -5.86 -2.08 -2.03
CA VAL A 44 -5.38 -3.00 -0.99
C VAL A 44 -6.59 -3.75 -0.45
N GLY A 45 -6.57 -5.06 -0.62
CA GLY A 45 -7.74 -5.86 -0.30
C GLY A 45 -8.92 -5.42 -1.17
N LYS A 46 -9.99 -4.97 -0.54
CA LYS A 46 -11.19 -4.54 -1.25
C LYS A 46 -11.35 -3.02 -1.35
N ARG A 47 -10.37 -2.27 -0.86
CA ARG A 47 -10.43 -0.82 -0.84
C ARG A 47 -9.33 -0.19 -1.66
N ARG A 48 -9.65 0.96 -2.25
CA ARG A 48 -8.68 1.75 -3.00
C ARG A 48 -8.25 2.94 -2.15
N TYR A 49 -6.94 3.17 -2.09
CA TYR A 49 -6.35 4.24 -1.29
C TYR A 49 -5.57 5.18 -2.18
N LEU A 50 -5.70 6.48 -1.95
CA LEU A 50 -4.98 7.49 -2.73
C LEU A 50 -3.52 7.55 -2.27
N ARG A 51 -2.61 7.51 -3.23
CA ARG A 51 -1.17 7.50 -2.94
C ARG A 51 -0.69 8.79 -2.29
N ASP A 52 -1.29 9.91 -2.64
CA ASP A 52 -0.89 11.22 -2.10
C ASP A 52 -1.36 11.42 -0.66
N THR A 53 -2.44 10.79 -0.27
CA THR A 53 -3.04 10.97 1.05
C THR A 53 -2.54 9.95 2.05
N CYS A 54 -2.23 8.76 1.59
CA CYS A 54 -1.91 7.62 2.45
C CYS A 54 -0.43 7.31 2.46
N THR A 55 0.02 6.76 3.58
CA THR A 55 1.36 6.18 3.70
C THR A 55 1.20 4.67 3.70
N PHE A 56 2.03 3.99 2.91
CA PHE A 56 2.00 2.54 2.77
C PHE A 56 3.29 1.97 3.31
N LYS A 57 3.18 0.91 4.12
CA LYS A 57 4.35 0.24 4.70
C LYS A 57 4.19 -1.26 4.58
N TYR A 58 5.31 -1.97 4.51
CA TYR A 58 5.28 -3.43 4.57
C TYR A 58 4.81 -3.87 5.96
N ALA A 59 3.97 -4.88 6.00
CA ALA A 59 3.50 -5.44 7.26
C ALA A 59 4.57 -6.37 7.82
N GLY A 60 5.20 -5.99 8.85
CA GLY A 60 6.24 -6.81 9.47
C GLY A 60 7.65 -6.28 9.26
#